data_62218c415660c14a1a271ad16ec5e4b0
#
_entry.id   62218c415660c14a1a271ad16ec5e4b0
#
_cell.length_a   1.000
_cell.length_b   1.000
_cell.length_c   1.000
_cell.angle_alpha   90.00
_cell.angle_beta   90.00
_cell.angle_gamma   90.00
#
_symmetry.space_group_name_H-M   'P 1'
#
loop_
_entity.id
_entity.type
_entity.pdbx_description
1 polymer ?
#
loop_
_entity_poly.entity_id
_entity_poly.type
_entity_poly.pdbx_seq_one_letter_code
_entity_poly.pdbx_strand_id
1 'polypeptide(L)'
;MCLLTHAGAVLRLWHADYITGWIIGLSKDMDKNAPKRTIPFSLSFVVTHKCNLNCVYCYEKQKDDSCADPALIKSILATYLSDTRLKEVNVDFFGGEPWMEFDLIKDVCEWTWARHWPNKYIFYTTTNGTLVHGEIKEWLRKNKERFWCGLSLDGCKETHDKNRSHSFDRIDKDFFLECWPKQTVKMTISKESIYTLFEDIIYVQKLGFRVAGTNFAEGIDWSNKEYVSILCKQLEKLTEFYLANPEMEVAPILNIPIQNCEYEAKARKWCGTGGNMALYDIDGRKYPCQFFAPMTIPNEKFASIKGIDFNDENHFIDKDCFNSCYFYNICSNCYGANFLVHGKLNERDKSKCGLMKVRAYYAAALLANHIAKIQDIKNAPDSKIIALQIRAIEKIKKICEEDLF
;
A
#
# COMPACT_ATOMS: atom_id res chain seq x y z
N MET A 1 1.48 -19.99 29.88
CA MET A 1 2.39 -19.24 30.77
C MET A 1 3.23 -18.17 30.03
N CYS A 2 3.16 -18.06 28.71
CA CYS A 2 3.92 -17.04 27.93
C CYS A 2 3.14 -15.74 27.69
N LEU A 3 1.86 -15.66 27.99
CA LEU A 3 0.99 -14.47 27.75
C LEU A 3 1.04 -13.43 28.86
N LEU A 4 1.40 -13.79 30.08
CA LEU A 4 1.46 -12.86 31.21
C LEU A 4 2.69 -11.96 31.24
N THR A 5 3.79 -12.33 30.57
CA THR A 5 5.00 -11.50 30.44
C THR A 5 4.83 -10.40 29.39
N HIS A 6 3.97 -10.58 28.40
CA HIS A 6 3.66 -9.57 27.39
C HIS A 6 2.79 -8.43 27.92
N ALA A 7 1.82 -8.73 28.81
CA ALA A 7 0.98 -7.70 29.43
C ALA A 7 1.80 -6.67 30.24
N GLY A 8 2.90 -7.13 30.88
CA GLY A 8 3.79 -6.25 31.65
C GLY A 8 4.63 -5.29 30.81
N ALA A 9 5.07 -5.73 29.63
CA ALA A 9 5.85 -4.87 28.71
C ALA A 9 4.93 -3.88 27.97
N VAL A 10 3.75 -4.34 27.56
CA VAL A 10 2.72 -3.52 26.90
C VAL A 10 2.22 -2.40 27.84
N LEU A 11 2.06 -2.67 29.15
CA LEU A 11 1.71 -1.64 30.15
C LEU A 11 2.75 -0.52 30.20
N ARG A 12 4.04 -0.80 29.94
CA ARG A 12 5.09 0.23 29.90
C ARG A 12 4.95 1.16 28.70
N LEU A 13 4.49 0.68 27.55
CA LEU A 13 4.25 1.50 26.36
C LEU A 13 3.15 2.55 26.57
N TRP A 14 2.22 2.31 27.52
CA TRP A 14 1.12 3.24 27.85
C TRP A 14 1.47 4.28 28.93
N HIS A 15 2.69 4.27 29.47
CA HIS A 15 3.16 5.13 30.55
C HIS A 15 4.40 5.95 30.13
N ALA A 16 4.43 6.53 28.95
CA ALA A 16 5.61 7.25 28.51
C ALA A 16 5.49 8.76 28.69
N ASP A 17 6.49 9.31 29.31
CA ASP A 17 6.91 10.70 29.19
C ASP A 17 7.89 10.80 28.01
N TYR A 18 7.65 11.63 27.03
CA TYR A 18 8.47 12.15 25.91
C TYR A 18 7.84 12.06 24.50
N ILE A 19 7.68 13.17 23.82
CA ILE A 19 8.08 13.67 22.48
C ILE A 19 7.15 14.70 21.85
N THR A 20 7.71 15.82 21.44
CA THR A 20 7.14 16.84 20.55
C THR A 20 7.71 16.66 19.14
N GLY A 21 6.88 16.61 18.10
CA GLY A 21 7.36 16.74 16.72
C GLY A 21 6.59 16.08 15.59
N TRP A 22 5.63 15.18 15.85
CA TRP A 22 5.07 14.30 14.79
C TRP A 22 3.67 14.63 14.29
N ILE A 23 2.98 15.60 14.86
CA ILE A 23 1.55 15.90 14.54
C ILE A 23 1.37 16.62 13.18
N ILE A 24 2.41 17.15 12.57
CA ILE A 24 2.33 18.05 11.41
C ILE A 24 1.96 17.32 10.09
N GLY A 25 2.13 16.00 10.00
CA GLY A 25 1.85 15.21 8.79
C GLY A 25 0.42 14.71 8.65
N LEU A 26 -0.33 14.58 9.73
CA LEU A 26 -1.64 13.90 9.76
C LEU A 26 -2.84 14.84 9.64
N SER A 27 -2.69 16.16 9.80
CA SER A 27 -3.81 17.09 9.94
C SER A 27 -4.25 17.79 8.65
N LYS A 28 -3.57 17.66 7.53
CA LYS A 28 -3.84 18.47 6.32
C LYS A 28 -5.06 18.08 5.49
N ASP A 29 -5.73 16.97 5.75
CA ASP A 29 -6.78 16.45 4.85
C ASP A 29 -8.22 16.49 5.42
N MET A 30 -8.51 17.20 6.53
CA MET A 30 -9.84 17.22 7.14
C MET A 30 -10.44 18.63 7.32
N ASP A 31 -10.04 19.61 6.54
CA ASP A 31 -10.83 20.84 6.38
C ASP A 31 -12.02 20.54 5.44
N LYS A 32 -13.24 20.60 5.98
CA LYS A 32 -14.47 20.43 5.18
C LYS A 32 -14.60 21.47 4.07
N ASN A 33 -13.82 22.56 4.11
CA ASN A 33 -13.73 23.63 3.15
C ASN A 33 -12.46 23.58 2.29
N ALA A 34 -11.57 22.59 2.49
CA ALA A 34 -10.46 22.38 1.58
C ALA A 34 -11.00 22.07 0.18
N PRO A 35 -10.48 22.68 -0.89
CA PRO A 35 -10.91 22.38 -2.25
C PRO A 35 -10.77 20.87 -2.44
N LYS A 36 -11.86 20.20 -2.86
CA LYS A 36 -11.88 18.76 -3.13
C LYS A 36 -10.68 18.48 -4.03
N ARG A 37 -9.64 17.83 -3.49
CA ARG A 37 -8.53 17.33 -4.29
C ARG A 37 -9.13 16.43 -5.36
N THR A 38 -9.03 16.83 -6.60
CA THR A 38 -9.35 15.93 -7.72
C THR A 38 -8.34 14.80 -7.66
N ILE A 39 -8.81 13.61 -7.31
CA ILE A 39 -7.96 12.39 -7.32
C ILE A 39 -7.58 12.14 -8.77
N PRO A 40 -6.28 12.04 -9.11
CA PRO A 40 -5.84 11.71 -10.46
C PRO A 40 -6.46 10.39 -10.93
N PHE A 41 -6.76 10.28 -12.23
CA PHE A 41 -7.17 9.01 -12.81
C PHE A 41 -5.95 8.09 -12.91
N SER A 42 -6.05 6.88 -12.39
CA SER A 42 -4.98 5.87 -12.46
C SER A 42 -5.19 4.97 -13.66
N LEU A 43 -4.32 5.09 -14.66
CA LEU A 43 -4.35 4.32 -15.90
C LEU A 43 -3.16 3.38 -15.94
N SER A 44 -3.40 2.07 -15.83
CA SER A 44 -2.34 1.07 -15.88
C SER A 44 -2.37 0.29 -17.19
N PHE A 45 -1.20 0.00 -17.73
CA PHE A 45 -1.02 -0.88 -18.90
C PHE A 45 -0.16 -2.07 -18.50
N VAL A 46 -0.66 -3.28 -18.72
CA VAL A 46 0.17 -4.47 -18.67
C VAL A 46 1.03 -4.48 -19.94
N VAL A 47 2.32 -4.22 -19.77
CA VAL A 47 3.26 -4.21 -20.91
C VAL A 47 3.76 -5.60 -21.23
N THR A 48 3.81 -6.48 -20.24
CA THR A 48 4.22 -7.88 -20.41
C THR A 48 3.71 -8.77 -19.29
N HIS A 49 3.45 -10.03 -19.60
CA HIS A 49 3.22 -11.06 -18.57
C HIS A 49 4.50 -11.69 -18.05
N LYS A 50 5.65 -11.45 -18.69
CA LYS A 50 6.96 -11.98 -18.29
C LYS A 50 7.43 -11.38 -16.96
N CYS A 51 8.09 -12.20 -16.18
CA CYS A 51 8.83 -11.74 -14.99
C CYS A 51 10.08 -12.59 -14.82
N ASN A 52 11.20 -11.95 -14.54
CA ASN A 52 12.47 -12.61 -14.29
C ASN A 52 12.64 -13.08 -12.83
N LEU A 53 11.59 -12.94 -11.99
CA LEU A 53 11.53 -13.43 -10.62
C LEU A 53 10.29 -14.31 -10.40
N ASN A 54 10.37 -15.15 -9.34
CA ASN A 54 9.25 -15.95 -8.86
C ASN A 54 9.06 -15.73 -7.35
N CYS A 55 8.55 -14.55 -6.99
CA CYS A 55 8.33 -14.16 -5.59
C CYS A 55 7.31 -15.08 -4.91
N VAL A 56 7.58 -15.51 -3.66
CA VAL A 56 6.78 -16.51 -2.93
C VAL A 56 5.32 -16.09 -2.73
N TYR A 57 5.06 -14.81 -2.62
CA TYR A 57 3.73 -14.23 -2.38
C TYR A 57 3.09 -13.61 -3.63
N CYS A 58 3.71 -13.74 -4.81
CA CYS A 58 3.18 -13.13 -6.02
C CYS A 58 1.75 -13.63 -6.29
N TYR A 59 0.80 -12.69 -6.44
CA TYR A 59 -0.58 -13.03 -6.78
C TYR A 59 -0.77 -13.29 -8.28
N GLU A 60 0.16 -12.82 -9.12
CA GLU A 60 0.19 -13.09 -10.55
C GLU A 60 0.75 -14.49 -10.80
N LYS A 61 -0.14 -15.49 -10.82
CA LYS A 61 0.22 -16.90 -10.97
C LYS A 61 0.23 -17.39 -12.41
N GLN A 62 -0.43 -16.66 -13.30
CA GLN A 62 -0.57 -17.03 -14.72
C GLN A 62 0.31 -16.12 -15.58
N LYS A 63 1.61 -16.41 -15.57
CA LYS A 63 2.61 -15.68 -16.37
C LYS A 63 2.93 -16.47 -17.63
N ASP A 64 3.14 -15.75 -18.71
CA ASP A 64 3.59 -16.28 -20.00
C ASP A 64 4.57 -15.28 -20.67
N ASP A 65 4.97 -15.54 -21.91
CA ASP A 65 5.92 -14.71 -22.65
C ASP A 65 5.25 -13.58 -23.45
N SER A 66 3.97 -13.33 -23.23
CA SER A 66 3.22 -12.32 -23.96
C SER A 66 3.62 -10.89 -23.59
N CYS A 67 3.57 -9.99 -24.57
CA CYS A 67 3.80 -8.56 -24.42
C CYS A 67 2.78 -7.75 -25.22
N ALA A 68 2.60 -6.48 -24.82
CA ALA A 68 1.67 -5.57 -25.46
C ALA A 68 2.24 -4.99 -26.77
N ASP A 69 1.34 -4.54 -27.64
CA ASP A 69 1.69 -3.73 -28.81
C ASP A 69 1.79 -2.24 -28.38
N PRO A 70 2.93 -1.56 -28.59
CA PRO A 70 3.07 -0.14 -28.26
C PRO A 70 2.08 0.74 -29.02
N ALA A 71 1.65 0.37 -30.23
CA ALA A 71 0.66 1.12 -31.00
C ALA A 71 -0.72 1.09 -30.31
N LEU A 72 -1.11 -0.06 -29.76
CA LEU A 72 -2.33 -0.21 -28.97
C LEU A 72 -2.28 0.66 -27.70
N ILE A 73 -1.18 0.61 -26.95
CA ILE A 73 -1.01 1.44 -25.74
C ILE A 73 -1.11 2.92 -26.10
N LYS A 74 -0.40 3.40 -27.15
CA LYS A 74 -0.46 4.78 -27.60
C LYS A 74 -1.87 5.24 -27.96
N SER A 75 -2.63 4.40 -28.65
CA SER A 75 -4.02 4.69 -29.03
C SER A 75 -4.94 4.85 -27.80
N ILE A 76 -4.84 3.95 -26.84
CA ILE A 76 -5.62 4.01 -25.59
C ILE A 76 -5.20 5.24 -24.78
N LEU A 77 -3.89 5.44 -24.61
CA LEU A 77 -3.32 6.56 -23.86
C LEU A 77 -3.76 7.90 -24.43
N ALA A 78 -3.74 8.06 -25.76
CA ALA A 78 -4.22 9.26 -26.44
C ALA A 78 -5.68 9.59 -26.09
N THR A 79 -6.55 8.57 -26.00
CA THR A 79 -7.94 8.75 -25.63
C THR A 79 -8.07 9.37 -24.22
N TYR A 80 -7.31 8.84 -23.25
CA TYR A 80 -7.35 9.35 -21.86
C TYR A 80 -6.69 10.72 -21.72
N LEU A 81 -5.57 10.97 -22.38
CA LEU A 81 -4.87 12.25 -22.30
C LEU A 81 -5.61 13.38 -23.03
N SER A 82 -6.50 13.05 -23.97
CA SER A 82 -7.36 14.01 -24.68
C SER A 82 -8.72 14.23 -24.00
N ASP A 83 -9.09 13.41 -23.01
CA ASP A 83 -10.38 13.55 -22.31
C ASP A 83 -10.31 14.71 -21.29
N THR A 84 -10.83 15.86 -21.66
CA THR A 84 -10.82 17.08 -20.83
C THR A 84 -11.63 16.99 -19.54
N ARG A 85 -12.42 15.93 -19.34
CA ARG A 85 -13.09 15.63 -18.06
C ARG A 85 -12.09 15.13 -17.01
N LEU A 86 -10.98 14.54 -17.46
CA LEU A 86 -9.87 14.16 -16.61
C LEU A 86 -8.89 15.32 -16.52
N LYS A 87 -8.53 15.74 -15.32
CA LYS A 87 -7.56 16.85 -15.12
C LYS A 87 -6.12 16.36 -15.05
N GLU A 88 -5.96 15.16 -14.52
CA GLU A 88 -4.65 14.55 -14.29
C GLU A 88 -4.77 13.02 -14.45
N VAL A 89 -3.80 12.42 -15.14
CA VAL A 89 -3.72 10.99 -15.39
C VAL A 89 -2.37 10.46 -14.92
N ASN A 90 -2.38 9.54 -13.96
CA ASN A 90 -1.20 8.80 -13.55
C ASN A 90 -1.10 7.54 -14.40
N VAL A 91 -0.08 7.43 -15.23
CA VAL A 91 0.11 6.32 -16.18
C VAL A 91 1.11 5.33 -15.61
N ASP A 92 0.65 4.13 -15.32
CA ASP A 92 1.42 3.03 -14.74
C ASP A 92 1.76 1.97 -15.79
N PHE A 93 3.04 1.71 -15.98
CA PHE A 93 3.47 0.53 -16.72
C PHE A 93 3.60 -0.63 -15.75
N PHE A 94 2.74 -1.60 -15.93
CA PHE A 94 2.57 -2.75 -15.05
C PHE A 94 2.86 -4.05 -15.80
N GLY A 95 2.92 -5.17 -15.08
CA GLY A 95 3.10 -6.50 -15.64
C GLY A 95 3.86 -7.40 -14.66
N GLY A 96 4.42 -8.48 -15.16
CA GLY A 96 5.31 -9.33 -14.37
C GLY A 96 6.52 -8.53 -13.89
N GLU A 97 7.41 -8.14 -14.82
CA GLU A 97 8.45 -7.13 -14.59
C GLU A 97 8.48 -6.17 -15.80
N PRO A 98 8.03 -4.93 -15.63
CA PRO A 98 7.87 -4.00 -16.75
C PRO A 98 9.14 -3.72 -17.54
N TRP A 99 10.31 -3.69 -16.89
CA TRP A 99 11.58 -3.42 -17.57
C TRP A 99 12.06 -4.54 -18.50
N MET A 100 11.39 -5.67 -18.56
CA MET A 100 11.62 -6.67 -19.61
C MET A 100 11.19 -6.16 -20.99
N GLU A 101 10.32 -5.14 -21.04
CA GLU A 101 9.88 -4.47 -22.26
C GLU A 101 10.31 -2.99 -22.28
N PHE A 102 11.61 -2.75 -22.01
CA PHE A 102 12.17 -1.40 -21.94
C PHE A 102 11.94 -0.58 -23.21
N ASP A 103 12.19 -1.15 -24.40
CA ASP A 103 12.04 -0.45 -25.67
C ASP A 103 10.58 -0.01 -25.91
N LEU A 104 9.61 -0.84 -25.51
CA LEU A 104 8.20 -0.48 -25.56
C LEU A 104 7.89 0.70 -24.65
N ILE A 105 8.33 0.65 -23.39
CA ILE A 105 8.09 1.73 -22.41
C ILE A 105 8.73 3.04 -22.90
N LYS A 106 9.98 2.98 -23.36
CA LYS A 106 10.72 4.10 -23.92
C LYS A 106 9.97 4.72 -25.11
N ASP A 107 9.56 3.90 -26.07
CA ASP A 107 8.83 4.34 -27.28
C ASP A 107 7.50 5.02 -26.93
N VAL A 108 6.71 4.45 -26.01
CA VAL A 108 5.44 5.06 -25.55
C VAL A 108 5.68 6.39 -24.85
N CYS A 109 6.67 6.46 -23.96
CA CYS A 109 7.00 7.68 -23.22
C CYS A 109 7.48 8.79 -24.16
N GLU A 110 8.45 8.51 -25.04
CA GLU A 110 9.03 9.48 -25.95
C GLU A 110 8.00 9.97 -26.98
N TRP A 111 7.15 9.06 -27.49
CA TRP A 111 6.02 9.42 -28.32
C TRP A 111 5.04 10.37 -27.62
N THR A 112 4.75 10.12 -26.34
CA THR A 112 3.85 10.98 -25.56
C THR A 112 4.47 12.33 -25.28
N TRP A 113 5.74 12.37 -24.89
CA TRP A 113 6.45 13.62 -24.57
C TRP A 113 6.67 14.52 -25.80
N ALA A 114 6.69 13.97 -27.00
CA ALA A 114 6.80 14.72 -28.25
C ALA A 114 5.49 15.41 -28.66
N ARG A 115 4.39 15.27 -27.89
CA ARG A 115 3.06 15.79 -28.19
C ARG A 115 2.54 16.69 -27.08
N HIS A 116 1.62 17.59 -27.45
CA HIS A 116 0.89 18.39 -26.49
C HIS A 116 -0.42 17.68 -26.10
N TRP A 117 -0.70 17.61 -24.79
CA TRP A 117 -1.91 17.01 -24.25
C TRP A 117 -2.64 18.01 -23.34
N PRO A 118 -3.98 18.05 -23.33
CA PRO A 118 -4.74 18.93 -22.45
C PRO A 118 -4.64 18.55 -20.97
N ASN A 119 -4.43 17.26 -20.68
CA ASN A 119 -4.35 16.76 -19.30
C ASN A 119 -2.90 16.76 -18.81
N LYS A 120 -2.74 17.02 -17.49
CA LYS A 120 -1.49 16.70 -16.79
C LYS A 120 -1.33 15.20 -16.70
N TYR A 121 -0.10 14.73 -16.79
CA TYR A 121 0.21 13.31 -16.62
C TYR A 121 1.60 13.12 -16.04
N ILE A 122 1.79 11.96 -15.42
CA ILE A 122 3.08 11.44 -15.01
C ILE A 122 3.15 9.96 -15.35
N PHE A 123 4.30 9.52 -15.83
CA PHE A 123 4.58 8.10 -15.99
C PHE A 123 5.22 7.54 -14.74
N TYR A 124 4.84 6.31 -14.40
CA TYR A 124 5.52 5.57 -13.35
C TYR A 124 5.49 4.07 -13.62
N THR A 125 6.32 3.35 -12.92
CA THR A 125 6.28 1.89 -12.82
C THR A 125 6.75 1.46 -11.44
N THR A 126 6.40 0.24 -11.05
CA THR A 126 7.01 -0.45 -9.91
C THR A 126 7.83 -1.62 -10.43
N THR A 127 9.10 -1.69 -10.04
CA THR A 127 10.03 -2.72 -10.50
C THR A 127 10.58 -3.55 -9.34
N ASN A 128 11.01 -4.77 -9.65
CA ASN A 128 11.85 -5.56 -8.75
C ASN A 128 13.30 -5.05 -8.69
N GLY A 129 13.69 -4.11 -9.55
CA GLY A 129 14.97 -3.40 -9.56
C GLY A 129 16.12 -4.15 -10.24
N THR A 130 15.97 -5.43 -10.56
CA THR A 130 17.09 -6.27 -11.03
C THR A 130 17.55 -6.01 -12.46
N LEU A 131 16.74 -5.29 -13.25
CA LEU A 131 17.05 -4.92 -14.63
C LEU A 131 17.45 -3.44 -14.78
N VAL A 132 17.41 -2.66 -13.68
CA VAL A 132 17.74 -1.23 -13.71
C VAL A 132 19.26 -1.02 -13.73
N HIS A 133 19.86 -1.36 -14.87
CA HIS A 133 21.29 -1.25 -15.18
C HIS A 133 21.48 -0.73 -16.61
N GLY A 134 22.71 -0.38 -16.99
CA GLY A 134 23.07 0.02 -18.35
C GLY A 134 22.15 1.08 -18.94
N GLU A 135 21.56 0.82 -20.11
CA GLU A 135 20.72 1.76 -20.84
C GLU A 135 19.46 2.15 -20.06
N ILE A 136 18.80 1.23 -19.38
CA ILE A 136 17.61 1.51 -18.56
C ILE A 136 17.97 2.54 -17.47
N LYS A 137 19.07 2.32 -16.77
CA LYS A 137 19.56 3.20 -15.71
C LYS A 137 19.83 4.62 -16.24
N GLU A 138 20.53 4.73 -17.37
CA GLU A 138 20.83 6.03 -17.96
C GLU A 138 19.58 6.75 -18.48
N TRP A 139 18.66 6.02 -19.09
CA TRP A 139 17.39 6.58 -19.55
C TRP A 139 16.55 7.11 -18.37
N LEU A 140 16.46 6.35 -17.28
CA LEU A 140 15.77 6.77 -16.06
C LEU A 140 16.41 8.01 -15.44
N ARG A 141 17.75 8.05 -15.32
CA ARG A 141 18.50 9.22 -14.82
C ARG A 141 18.16 10.48 -15.61
N LYS A 142 18.13 10.38 -16.94
CA LYS A 142 17.80 11.48 -17.84
C LYS A 142 16.35 11.95 -17.70
N ASN A 143 15.42 11.06 -17.37
CA ASN A 143 13.99 11.32 -17.39
C ASN A 143 13.35 11.36 -16.00
N LYS A 144 14.11 11.38 -14.91
CA LYS A 144 13.64 11.25 -13.52
C LYS A 144 12.58 12.27 -13.07
N GLU A 145 12.52 13.43 -13.73
CA GLU A 145 11.55 14.50 -13.41
C GLU A 145 10.15 14.24 -14.00
N ARG A 146 10.04 13.33 -14.97
CA ARG A 146 8.77 13.02 -15.66
C ARG A 146 8.46 11.53 -15.75
N PHE A 147 9.32 10.71 -15.14
CA PHE A 147 9.10 9.28 -14.96
C PHE A 147 9.52 8.87 -13.56
N TRP A 148 8.61 8.25 -12.82
CA TRP A 148 8.87 7.74 -11.49
C TRP A 148 9.06 6.21 -11.52
N CYS A 149 10.15 5.73 -10.96
CA CYS A 149 10.41 4.29 -10.87
C CYS A 149 10.42 3.83 -9.41
N GLY A 150 9.32 3.21 -8.98
CA GLY A 150 9.16 2.69 -7.62
C GLY A 150 9.89 1.36 -7.44
N LEU A 151 10.63 1.20 -6.34
CA LEU A 151 11.35 -0.02 -6.01
C LEU A 151 10.55 -0.93 -5.08
N SER A 152 10.57 -2.23 -5.37
CA SER A 152 10.11 -3.28 -4.46
C SER A 152 11.29 -3.80 -3.65
N LEU A 153 11.25 -3.62 -2.31
CA LEU A 153 12.31 -4.06 -1.40
C LEU A 153 11.70 -4.55 -0.08
N ASP A 154 11.96 -5.81 0.29
CA ASP A 154 11.27 -6.47 1.42
C ASP A 154 12.12 -6.51 2.70
N GLY A 155 13.09 -5.63 2.85
CA GLY A 155 13.91 -5.58 4.05
C GLY A 155 15.38 -5.91 3.82
N CYS A 156 16.02 -6.57 4.80
CA CYS A 156 17.40 -7.01 4.70
C CYS A 156 17.58 -8.09 3.63
N LYS A 157 18.84 -8.37 3.29
CA LYS A 157 19.19 -9.33 2.23
C LYS A 157 18.55 -10.70 2.43
N GLU A 158 18.62 -11.23 3.64
CA GLU A 158 18.12 -12.55 3.98
C GLU A 158 16.62 -12.67 3.75
N THR A 159 15.85 -11.68 4.18
CA THR A 159 14.38 -11.62 3.99
C THR A 159 14.02 -11.39 2.54
N HIS A 160 14.68 -10.42 1.90
CA HIS A 160 14.42 -10.12 0.49
C HIS A 160 14.70 -11.32 -0.41
N ASP A 161 15.82 -12.00 -0.21
CA ASP A 161 16.24 -13.16 -1.01
C ASP A 161 15.28 -14.35 -0.86
N LYS A 162 14.79 -14.61 0.35
CA LYS A 162 13.74 -15.62 0.58
C LYS A 162 12.44 -15.29 -0.14
N ASN A 163 12.04 -14.02 -0.09
CA ASN A 163 10.80 -13.56 -0.68
C ASN A 163 10.86 -13.43 -2.21
N ARG A 164 12.02 -13.00 -2.76
CA ARG A 164 12.15 -12.49 -4.14
C ARG A 164 13.29 -13.16 -4.91
N SER A 165 13.36 -14.49 -4.87
CA SER A 165 14.25 -15.30 -5.75
C SER A 165 15.72 -14.88 -5.70
N HIS A 166 16.28 -14.65 -4.51
CA HIS A 166 17.69 -14.28 -4.30
C HIS A 166 18.14 -13.08 -5.15
N SER A 167 17.33 -12.02 -5.16
CA SER A 167 17.53 -10.87 -6.06
C SER A 167 18.19 -9.66 -5.44
N PHE A 168 18.44 -9.64 -4.12
CA PHE A 168 18.90 -8.46 -3.37
C PHE A 168 20.17 -7.82 -3.93
N ASP A 169 21.20 -8.62 -4.24
CA ASP A 169 22.48 -8.13 -4.73
C ASP A 169 22.45 -7.65 -6.18
N ARG A 170 21.37 -7.95 -6.92
CA ARG A 170 21.16 -7.47 -8.29
C ARG A 170 20.51 -6.08 -8.36
N ILE A 171 20.16 -5.51 -7.20
CA ILE A 171 19.48 -4.21 -7.13
C ILE A 171 20.51 -3.12 -6.82
N ASP A 172 20.61 -2.13 -7.69
CA ASP A 172 21.38 -0.91 -7.46
C ASP A 172 20.56 0.08 -6.62
N LYS A 173 20.57 -0.12 -5.31
CA LYS A 173 19.77 0.66 -4.35
C LYS A 173 20.18 2.14 -4.32
N ASP A 174 21.47 2.41 -4.48
CA ASP A 174 22.02 3.77 -4.43
C ASP A 174 21.52 4.60 -5.61
N PHE A 175 21.36 4.01 -6.78
CA PHE A 175 20.76 4.67 -7.94
C PHE A 175 19.35 5.19 -7.68
N PHE A 176 18.52 4.39 -7.01
CA PHE A 176 17.16 4.81 -6.69
C PHE A 176 17.14 5.99 -5.73
N LEU A 177 18.02 6.02 -4.72
CA LEU A 177 18.16 7.13 -3.79
C LEU A 177 18.77 8.37 -4.46
N GLU A 178 19.72 8.20 -5.39
CA GLU A 178 20.28 9.30 -6.20
C GLU A 178 19.21 9.99 -7.06
N CYS A 179 18.39 9.19 -7.75
CA CYS A 179 17.35 9.72 -8.64
C CYS A 179 16.16 10.31 -7.90
N TRP A 180 15.75 9.66 -6.81
CA TRP A 180 14.55 10.02 -6.02
C TRP A 180 14.85 9.94 -4.52
N PRO A 181 15.51 10.96 -3.91
CA PRO A 181 16.03 10.93 -2.54
C PRO A 181 14.99 10.66 -1.44
N LYS A 182 13.70 10.86 -1.74
CA LYS A 182 12.60 10.58 -0.83
C LYS A 182 11.75 9.41 -1.28
N GLN A 183 12.33 8.55 -2.08
CA GLN A 183 11.60 7.41 -2.62
C GLN A 183 11.09 6.50 -1.52
N THR A 184 9.86 6.08 -1.72
CA THR A 184 9.25 5.02 -0.93
C THR A 184 9.46 3.68 -1.61
N VAL A 185 9.73 2.64 -0.84
CA VAL A 185 9.76 1.26 -1.34
C VAL A 185 8.46 0.54 -1.02
N LYS A 186 8.06 -0.38 -1.88
CA LYS A 186 6.98 -1.34 -1.60
C LYS A 186 7.57 -2.55 -0.88
N MET A 187 7.07 -2.80 0.34
CA MET A 187 7.42 -3.97 1.14
C MET A 187 6.19 -4.85 1.29
N THR A 188 6.30 -6.12 0.94
CA THR A 188 5.24 -7.11 1.13
C THR A 188 5.60 -8.03 2.28
N ILE A 189 4.71 -8.12 3.27
CA ILE A 189 4.87 -9.03 4.40
C ILE A 189 4.34 -10.39 3.98
N SER A 190 5.22 -11.38 3.92
CA SER A 190 4.90 -12.80 3.71
C SER A 190 4.76 -13.52 5.04
N LYS A 191 4.36 -14.80 5.00
CA LYS A 191 4.35 -15.66 6.19
C LYS A 191 5.73 -15.85 6.80
N GLU A 192 6.76 -15.77 5.97
CA GLU A 192 8.17 -15.90 6.36
C GLU A 192 8.73 -14.59 6.90
N SER A 193 8.43 -13.47 6.24
CA SER A 193 9.00 -12.16 6.61
C SER A 193 8.30 -11.49 7.80
N ILE A 194 7.15 -11.98 8.24
CA ILE A 194 6.49 -11.46 9.45
C ILE A 194 7.36 -11.64 10.72
N TYR A 195 8.28 -12.62 10.72
CA TYR A 195 9.16 -12.92 11.86
C TYR A 195 10.31 -11.90 12.03
N THR A 196 10.67 -11.19 10.96
CA THR A 196 11.81 -10.24 10.90
C THR A 196 11.35 -8.81 10.58
N LEU A 197 10.05 -8.55 10.67
CA LEU A 197 9.42 -7.31 10.19
C LEU A 197 10.04 -6.04 10.79
N PHE A 198 10.39 -6.05 12.09
CA PHE A 198 11.05 -4.92 12.75
C PHE A 198 12.41 -4.65 12.13
N GLU A 199 13.25 -5.68 12.07
CA GLU A 199 14.60 -5.60 11.54
C GLU A 199 14.58 -5.15 10.06
N ASP A 200 13.64 -5.65 9.28
CA ASP A 200 13.47 -5.33 7.86
C ASP A 200 13.05 -3.87 7.62
N ILE A 201 12.07 -3.37 8.37
CA ILE A 201 11.65 -1.96 8.28
C ILE A 201 12.79 -1.03 8.63
N ILE A 202 13.47 -1.28 9.76
CA ILE A 202 14.56 -0.43 10.22
C ILE A 202 15.75 -0.48 9.26
N TYR A 203 16.06 -1.64 8.70
CA TYR A 203 17.10 -1.77 7.68
C TYR A 203 16.83 -0.87 6.47
N VAL A 204 15.60 -0.94 5.91
CA VAL A 204 15.20 -0.13 4.75
C VAL A 204 15.25 1.37 5.05
N GLN A 205 14.79 1.77 6.24
CA GLN A 205 14.85 3.18 6.65
C GLN A 205 16.28 3.67 6.87
N LYS A 206 17.16 2.84 7.42
CA LYS A 206 18.60 3.16 7.58
C LYS A 206 19.35 3.27 6.26
N LEU A 207 18.88 2.60 5.20
CA LEU A 207 19.41 2.82 3.85
C LEU A 207 19.03 4.20 3.28
N GLY A 208 18.05 4.89 3.85
CA GLY A 208 17.56 6.19 3.39
C GLY A 208 16.22 6.14 2.65
N PHE A 209 15.63 4.97 2.48
CA PHE A 209 14.30 4.85 1.89
C PHE A 209 13.20 5.11 2.91
N ARG A 210 12.09 5.68 2.41
CA ARG A 210 10.82 5.66 3.14
C ARG A 210 10.11 4.34 2.85
N VAL A 211 9.45 3.77 3.83
CA VAL A 211 8.62 2.57 3.62
C VAL A 211 7.22 3.02 3.21
N ALA A 212 6.85 2.85 1.94
CA ALA A 212 5.56 3.31 1.41
C ALA A 212 4.38 2.44 1.80
N GLY A 213 4.59 1.14 1.80
CA GLY A 213 3.53 0.18 2.02
C GLY A 213 4.09 -1.07 2.68
N THR A 214 3.65 -1.34 3.89
CA THR A 214 3.82 -2.62 4.55
C THR A 214 2.51 -3.36 4.45
N ASN A 215 2.28 -3.99 3.29
CA ASN A 215 1.05 -4.73 3.05
C ASN A 215 1.27 -6.22 3.31
N PHE A 216 0.35 -6.84 4.03
CA PHE A 216 0.31 -8.29 4.08
C PHE A 216 0.01 -8.84 2.69
N ALA A 217 0.69 -9.92 2.32
CA ALA A 217 0.46 -10.60 1.05
C ALA A 217 -1.03 -10.95 0.90
N GLU A 218 -1.58 -10.65 -0.26
CA GLU A 218 -3.00 -10.88 -0.58
C GLU A 218 -3.22 -12.30 -1.12
N GLY A 219 -4.41 -12.85 -0.88
CA GLY A 219 -4.75 -14.22 -1.32
C GLY A 219 -4.07 -15.33 -0.52
N ILE A 220 -3.54 -14.98 0.66
CA ILE A 220 -2.90 -15.91 1.62
C ILE A 220 -3.78 -16.00 2.86
N ASP A 221 -3.97 -17.21 3.38
CA ASP A 221 -4.66 -17.43 4.66
C ASP A 221 -3.76 -17.01 5.85
N TRP A 222 -4.21 -16.02 6.60
CA TRP A 222 -3.56 -15.49 7.81
C TRP A 222 -4.24 -15.94 9.11
N SER A 223 -5.12 -16.95 9.07
CA SER A 223 -5.95 -17.39 10.22
C SER A 223 -5.15 -18.03 11.36
N ASN A 224 -3.91 -18.47 11.10
CA ASN A 224 -3.07 -19.03 12.17
C ASN A 224 -2.79 -17.96 13.25
N LYS A 225 -3.27 -18.23 14.48
CA LYS A 225 -3.09 -17.34 15.64
C LYS A 225 -1.62 -17.04 15.97
N GLU A 226 -0.70 -17.88 15.56
CA GLU A 226 0.73 -17.67 15.73
C GLU A 226 1.18 -16.36 15.07
N TYR A 227 0.67 -16.02 13.86
CA TYR A 227 1.00 -14.76 13.18
C TYR A 227 0.57 -13.52 13.97
N VAL A 228 -0.52 -13.61 14.71
CA VAL A 228 -0.96 -12.52 15.61
C VAL A 228 0.07 -12.32 16.72
N SER A 229 0.52 -13.40 17.38
CA SER A 229 1.53 -13.33 18.45
C SER A 229 2.88 -12.84 17.96
N ILE A 230 3.29 -13.26 16.75
CA ILE A 230 4.53 -12.80 16.12
C ILE A 230 4.43 -11.31 15.80
N LEU A 231 3.34 -10.88 15.17
CA LEU A 231 3.14 -9.48 14.81
C LEU A 231 3.12 -8.58 16.05
N CYS A 232 2.51 -9.04 17.18
CA CYS A 232 2.59 -8.32 18.45
C CYS A 232 4.04 -8.03 18.84
N LYS A 233 4.90 -9.05 18.86
CA LYS A 233 6.32 -8.91 19.22
C LYS A 233 7.07 -7.97 18.29
N GLN A 234 6.79 -8.03 16.98
CA GLN A 234 7.45 -7.19 15.98
C GLN A 234 7.02 -5.73 16.09
N LEU A 235 5.72 -5.48 16.29
CA LEU A 235 5.21 -4.11 16.44
C LEU A 235 5.51 -3.50 17.80
N GLU A 236 5.65 -4.32 18.86
CA GLU A 236 6.17 -3.86 20.14
C GLU A 236 7.57 -3.28 19.99
N LYS A 237 8.53 -4.06 19.45
CA LYS A 237 9.89 -3.60 19.18
C LYS A 237 9.91 -2.33 18.31
N LEU A 238 9.06 -2.30 17.27
CA LEU A 238 9.00 -1.17 16.36
C LEU A 238 8.45 0.09 17.04
N THR A 239 7.45 -0.06 17.93
CA THR A 239 6.89 1.03 18.72
C THR A 239 7.93 1.58 19.71
N GLU A 240 8.63 0.71 20.45
CA GLU A 240 9.71 1.09 21.35
C GLU A 240 10.82 1.84 20.59
N PHE A 241 11.18 1.35 19.41
CA PHE A 241 12.19 2.01 18.57
C PHE A 241 11.79 3.43 18.18
N TYR A 242 10.54 3.65 17.69
CA TYR A 242 10.09 4.99 17.32
C TYR A 242 9.90 5.92 18.52
N LEU A 243 9.58 5.40 19.71
CA LEU A 243 9.54 6.18 20.93
C LEU A 243 10.93 6.66 21.36
N ALA A 244 11.96 5.85 21.12
CA ALA A 244 13.36 6.17 21.40
C ALA A 244 14.03 7.02 20.31
N ASN A 245 13.51 7.00 19.06
CA ASN A 245 14.07 7.70 17.90
C ASN A 245 13.00 8.55 17.20
N PRO A 246 12.59 9.66 17.83
CA PRO A 246 11.44 10.47 17.37
C PRO A 246 11.65 11.19 16.04
N GLU A 247 12.90 11.30 15.58
CA GLU A 247 13.27 11.86 14.30
C GLU A 247 12.99 10.90 13.12
N MET A 248 12.81 9.62 13.43
CA MET A 248 12.52 8.60 12.40
C MET A 248 11.06 8.67 11.96
N GLU A 249 10.83 8.63 10.66
CA GLU A 249 9.47 8.57 10.11
C GLU A 249 8.80 7.24 10.45
N VAL A 250 7.61 7.32 11.04
CA VAL A 250 6.84 6.11 11.40
C VAL A 250 6.39 5.36 10.15
N ALA A 251 6.73 4.08 10.06
CA ALA A 251 6.29 3.24 8.94
C ALA A 251 4.76 3.11 8.87
N PRO A 252 4.17 2.99 7.66
CA PRO A 252 2.72 2.95 7.46
C PRO A 252 1.99 1.85 8.21
N ILE A 253 2.68 0.79 8.61
CA ILE A 253 2.08 -0.27 9.42
C ILE A 253 1.59 0.24 10.78
N LEU A 254 2.25 1.25 11.35
CA LEU A 254 1.87 1.92 12.60
C LEU A 254 1.26 3.32 12.38
N ASN A 255 1.42 3.90 11.20
CA ASN A 255 0.86 5.20 10.88
C ASN A 255 -0.58 5.06 10.37
N ILE A 256 -1.51 4.76 11.26
CA ILE A 256 -2.92 4.53 10.96
C ILE A 256 -3.74 5.68 11.54
N PRO A 257 -4.67 6.29 10.77
CA PRO A 257 -5.55 7.36 11.26
C PRO A 257 -6.66 6.78 12.16
N ILE A 258 -6.30 6.33 13.36
CA ILE A 258 -7.21 5.62 14.29
C ILE A 258 -8.44 6.43 14.69
N GLN A 259 -8.38 7.77 14.65
CA GLN A 259 -9.54 8.65 14.86
C GLN A 259 -10.68 8.37 13.89
N ASN A 260 -10.40 7.75 12.73
CA ASN A 260 -11.42 7.37 11.76
C ASN A 260 -12.37 6.30 12.31
N CYS A 261 -11.98 5.54 13.33
CA CYS A 261 -12.87 4.61 14.03
C CYS A 261 -14.04 5.32 14.74
N GLU A 262 -13.86 6.60 15.11
CA GLU A 262 -14.87 7.42 15.78
C GLU A 262 -15.86 8.10 14.82
N TYR A 263 -15.63 8.00 13.52
CA TYR A 263 -16.61 8.48 12.54
C TYR A 263 -17.62 7.39 12.21
N GLU A 264 -18.83 7.83 11.86
CA GLU A 264 -19.84 6.93 11.31
C GLU A 264 -19.28 6.20 10.09
N ALA A 265 -19.53 4.89 10.03
CA ALA A 265 -19.14 4.10 8.89
C ALA A 265 -19.87 4.59 7.63
N LYS A 266 -19.13 4.81 6.55
CA LYS A 266 -19.69 5.23 5.28
C LYS A 266 -19.61 4.12 4.27
N ALA A 267 -20.69 3.93 3.53
CA ALA A 267 -20.75 3.05 2.38
C ALA A 267 -19.86 3.63 1.27
N ARG A 268 -18.58 3.32 1.27
CA ARG A 268 -17.62 3.76 0.25
C ARG A 268 -16.59 2.68 -0.04
N LYS A 269 -16.10 2.68 -1.26
CA LYS A 269 -14.96 1.83 -1.63
C LYS A 269 -13.69 2.29 -0.92
N TRP A 270 -12.87 1.31 -0.56
CA TRP A 270 -11.54 1.55 0.03
C TRP A 270 -10.54 2.12 -0.99
N CYS A 271 -10.68 1.75 -2.26
CA CYS A 271 -9.77 2.16 -3.34
C CYS A 271 -10.54 2.53 -4.62
N GLY A 272 -9.80 3.04 -5.62
CA GLY A 272 -10.35 3.52 -6.88
C GLY A 272 -10.77 2.46 -7.91
N THR A 273 -10.69 1.16 -7.57
CA THR A 273 -10.93 0.07 -8.54
C THR A 273 -12.21 0.26 -9.36
N GLY A 274 -12.08 0.24 -10.69
CA GLY A 274 -13.18 0.37 -11.64
C GLY A 274 -13.89 1.72 -11.68
N GLY A 275 -13.55 2.67 -10.77
CA GLY A 275 -14.07 4.04 -10.77
C GLY A 275 -13.06 5.00 -11.39
N ASN A 276 -12.16 5.56 -10.56
CA ASN A 276 -11.07 6.42 -11.03
C ASN A 276 -9.76 5.64 -11.34
N MET A 277 -9.87 4.34 -11.60
CA MET A 277 -8.79 3.45 -11.98
C MET A 277 -9.22 2.50 -13.10
N ALA A 278 -8.33 2.26 -14.04
CA ALA A 278 -8.48 1.25 -15.08
C ALA A 278 -7.13 0.61 -15.38
N LEU A 279 -7.16 -0.68 -15.72
CA LEU A 279 -6.02 -1.39 -16.28
C LEU A 279 -6.39 -1.92 -17.66
N TYR A 280 -5.46 -1.84 -18.59
CA TYR A 280 -5.54 -2.49 -19.88
C TYR A 280 -4.51 -3.62 -19.96
N ASP A 281 -4.99 -4.81 -20.30
CA ASP A 281 -4.10 -5.95 -20.52
C ASP A 281 -3.44 -5.87 -21.91
N ILE A 282 -2.51 -6.76 -22.19
CA ILE A 282 -1.70 -6.79 -23.41
C ILE A 282 -2.57 -6.80 -24.70
N ASP A 283 -3.78 -7.34 -24.65
CA ASP A 283 -4.72 -7.41 -25.78
C ASP A 283 -5.69 -6.21 -25.84
N GLY A 284 -5.51 -5.21 -24.98
CA GLY A 284 -6.36 -4.02 -24.89
C GLY A 284 -7.69 -4.23 -24.18
N ARG A 285 -7.93 -5.38 -23.56
CA ARG A 285 -9.10 -5.56 -22.69
C ARG A 285 -8.94 -4.77 -21.42
N LYS A 286 -10.03 -4.11 -21.02
CA LYS A 286 -10.09 -3.27 -19.83
C LYS A 286 -10.52 -4.07 -18.60
N TYR A 287 -9.79 -3.86 -17.49
CA TYR A 287 -10.07 -4.43 -16.17
C TYR A 287 -10.15 -3.33 -15.11
N PRO A 288 -10.83 -3.58 -13.96
CA PRO A 288 -10.99 -2.58 -12.90
C PRO A 288 -9.69 -2.17 -12.22
N CYS A 289 -8.72 -3.07 -12.07
CA CYS A 289 -7.35 -2.83 -11.56
C CYS A 289 -6.46 -4.06 -11.82
N GLN A 290 -5.20 -3.97 -11.40
CA GLN A 290 -4.18 -4.99 -11.58
C GLN A 290 -4.59 -6.36 -11.04
N PHE A 291 -5.30 -6.40 -9.91
CA PHE A 291 -5.70 -7.65 -9.29
C PHE A 291 -6.74 -8.43 -10.11
N PHE A 292 -7.47 -7.75 -11.01
CA PHE A 292 -8.45 -8.40 -11.90
C PHE A 292 -7.86 -8.81 -13.27
N ALA A 293 -6.57 -8.51 -13.52
CA ALA A 293 -5.90 -8.93 -14.75
C ALA A 293 -5.85 -10.46 -14.89
N PRO A 294 -5.79 -11.00 -16.11
CA PRO A 294 -5.76 -12.44 -16.36
C PRO A 294 -4.60 -13.17 -15.69
N MET A 295 -3.47 -12.49 -15.47
CA MET A 295 -2.35 -13.04 -14.70
C MET A 295 -2.72 -13.43 -13.26
N THR A 296 -3.80 -12.86 -12.70
CA THR A 296 -4.27 -13.10 -11.33
C THR A 296 -5.59 -13.85 -11.30
N ILE A 297 -6.60 -13.36 -12.05
CA ILE A 297 -7.95 -13.92 -12.10
C ILE A 297 -8.23 -14.35 -13.52
N PRO A 298 -8.42 -15.67 -13.78
CA PRO A 298 -8.76 -16.16 -15.10
C PRO A 298 -9.98 -15.45 -15.70
N ASN A 299 -9.96 -15.23 -17.02
CA ASN A 299 -11.04 -14.52 -17.73
C ASN A 299 -12.42 -15.17 -17.51
N GLU A 300 -12.49 -16.50 -17.42
CA GLU A 300 -13.73 -17.25 -17.17
C GLU A 300 -14.31 -16.90 -15.80
N LYS A 301 -13.44 -16.76 -14.77
CA LYS A 301 -13.85 -16.35 -13.44
C LYS A 301 -14.27 -14.87 -13.44
N PHE A 302 -13.49 -13.99 -14.09
CA PHE A 302 -13.81 -12.57 -14.19
C PHE A 302 -15.15 -12.33 -14.92
N ALA A 303 -15.53 -13.16 -15.88
CA ALA A 303 -16.79 -13.04 -16.61
C ALA A 303 -18.03 -12.99 -15.69
N SER A 304 -17.97 -13.63 -14.51
CA SER A 304 -19.09 -13.67 -13.55
C SER A 304 -19.39 -12.29 -12.91
N ILE A 305 -18.46 -11.34 -12.96
CA ILE A 305 -18.61 -10.00 -12.39
C ILE A 305 -18.56 -8.89 -13.46
N LYS A 306 -18.48 -9.23 -14.74
CA LYS A 306 -18.35 -8.27 -15.84
C LYS A 306 -19.51 -7.26 -15.91
N GLY A 307 -20.70 -7.63 -15.44
CA GLY A 307 -21.90 -6.76 -15.42
C GLY A 307 -22.04 -5.90 -14.16
N ILE A 308 -21.13 -6.00 -13.19
CA ILE A 308 -21.21 -5.21 -11.95
C ILE A 308 -20.79 -3.77 -12.24
N ASP A 309 -21.63 -2.81 -11.82
CA ASP A 309 -21.23 -1.40 -11.81
C ASP A 309 -20.24 -1.14 -10.67
N PHE A 310 -18.99 -0.93 -11.03
CA PHE A 310 -17.93 -0.62 -10.08
C PHE A 310 -18.03 0.80 -9.49
N ASN A 311 -18.95 1.65 -9.96
CA ASN A 311 -19.24 2.95 -9.34
C ASN A 311 -20.32 2.85 -8.26
N ASP A 312 -21.14 1.81 -8.25
CA ASP A 312 -22.08 1.54 -7.14
C ASP A 312 -21.33 0.89 -5.96
N GLU A 313 -21.05 1.70 -4.95
CA GLU A 313 -20.30 1.29 -3.77
C GLU A 313 -20.97 0.18 -2.97
N ASN A 314 -22.29 -0.02 -3.11
CA ASN A 314 -23.03 -1.08 -2.40
C ASN A 314 -22.58 -2.49 -2.76
N HIS A 315 -22.03 -2.68 -3.97
CA HIS A 315 -21.48 -3.96 -4.39
C HIS A 315 -20.20 -4.37 -3.66
N PHE A 316 -19.60 -3.46 -2.86
CA PHE A 316 -18.29 -3.62 -2.24
C PHE A 316 -18.32 -3.66 -0.71
N ILE A 317 -19.51 -3.56 -0.11
CA ILE A 317 -19.67 -3.46 1.34
C ILE A 317 -19.92 -4.83 1.93
N ASP A 318 -19.00 -5.29 2.78
CA ASP A 318 -19.23 -6.38 3.70
C ASP A 318 -20.16 -5.87 4.82
N LYS A 319 -21.43 -6.32 4.78
CA LYS A 319 -22.48 -5.83 5.70
C LYS A 319 -22.18 -6.16 7.16
N ASP A 320 -21.58 -7.32 7.42
CA ASP A 320 -21.24 -7.71 8.80
C ASP A 320 -20.16 -6.79 9.37
N CYS A 321 -19.08 -6.57 8.60
CA CYS A 321 -18.03 -5.66 9.00
C CYS A 321 -18.54 -4.21 9.10
N PHE A 322 -19.38 -3.77 8.15
CA PHE A 322 -19.94 -2.42 8.13
C PHE A 322 -20.80 -2.11 9.36
N ASN A 323 -21.66 -3.05 9.74
CA ASN A 323 -22.64 -2.84 10.81
C ASN A 323 -22.07 -3.06 12.22
N SER A 324 -21.02 -3.86 12.38
CA SER A 324 -20.59 -4.33 13.71
C SER A 324 -19.11 -4.10 14.03
N CYS A 325 -18.24 -3.88 13.02
CA CYS A 325 -16.81 -3.81 13.29
C CYS A 325 -16.33 -2.39 13.58
N TYR A 326 -15.85 -2.16 14.79
CA TYR A 326 -15.28 -0.87 15.20
C TYR A 326 -14.10 -0.40 14.30
N PHE A 327 -13.33 -1.34 13.76
CA PHE A 327 -12.18 -1.07 12.91
C PHE A 327 -12.53 -0.85 11.43
N TYR A 328 -13.82 -0.87 11.05
CA TYR A 328 -14.25 -0.83 9.64
C TYR A 328 -13.61 0.31 8.84
N ASN A 329 -13.56 1.52 9.42
CA ASN A 329 -13.07 2.73 8.74
C ASN A 329 -11.54 2.80 8.59
N ILE A 330 -10.79 1.93 9.25
CA ILE A 330 -9.32 1.87 9.15
C ILE A 330 -8.82 0.53 8.60
N CYS A 331 -9.71 -0.45 8.42
CA CYS A 331 -9.36 -1.76 7.91
C CYS A 331 -9.30 -1.74 6.39
N SER A 332 -8.08 -1.82 5.83
CA SER A 332 -7.86 -1.89 4.40
C SER A 332 -8.49 -3.14 3.78
N ASN A 333 -8.96 -3.02 2.54
CA ASN A 333 -9.64 -4.09 1.84
C ASN A 333 -9.23 -4.13 0.35
N CYS A 334 -8.93 -5.32 -0.15
CA CYS A 334 -8.66 -5.57 -1.56
C CYS A 334 -9.81 -6.37 -2.18
N TYR A 335 -10.59 -5.73 -3.05
CA TYR A 335 -11.78 -6.37 -3.67
C TYR A 335 -11.42 -7.49 -4.63
N GLY A 336 -10.28 -7.36 -5.32
CA GLY A 336 -9.77 -8.44 -6.17
C GLY A 336 -9.34 -9.66 -5.36
N ALA A 337 -8.70 -9.45 -4.20
CA ALA A 337 -8.35 -10.55 -3.30
C ALA A 337 -9.60 -11.22 -2.70
N ASN A 338 -10.59 -10.43 -2.27
CA ASN A 338 -11.88 -10.95 -1.83
C ASN A 338 -12.49 -11.86 -2.90
N PHE A 339 -12.53 -11.37 -4.15
CA PHE A 339 -13.10 -12.13 -5.26
C PHE A 339 -12.27 -13.38 -5.59
N LEU A 340 -10.95 -13.29 -5.51
CA LEU A 340 -10.07 -14.45 -5.73
C LEU A 340 -10.34 -15.57 -4.71
N VAL A 341 -10.48 -15.21 -3.42
CA VAL A 341 -10.63 -16.16 -2.29
C VAL A 341 -12.08 -16.63 -2.15
N HIS A 342 -13.05 -15.70 -2.17
CA HIS A 342 -14.45 -15.99 -1.81
C HIS A 342 -15.40 -16.03 -3.03
N GLY A 343 -14.95 -15.59 -4.22
CA GLY A 343 -15.83 -15.43 -5.38
C GLY A 343 -16.79 -14.23 -5.28
N LYS A 344 -16.59 -13.35 -4.30
CA LYS A 344 -17.43 -12.18 -4.02
C LYS A 344 -16.58 -10.94 -3.76
N LEU A 345 -17.04 -9.78 -4.22
CA LEU A 345 -16.35 -8.50 -4.01
C LEU A 345 -16.53 -7.95 -2.59
N ASN A 346 -17.69 -8.22 -1.99
CA ASN A 346 -18.14 -7.68 -0.72
C ASN A 346 -17.96 -8.62 0.48
N GLU A 347 -17.15 -9.64 0.36
CA GLU A 347 -16.80 -10.55 1.48
C GLU A 347 -15.33 -10.34 1.84
N ARG A 348 -15.06 -9.64 2.95
CA ARG A 348 -13.70 -9.35 3.41
C ARG A 348 -12.99 -10.61 3.90
N ASP A 349 -11.70 -10.67 3.63
CA ASP A 349 -10.84 -11.72 4.18
C ASP A 349 -10.68 -11.55 5.70
N LYS A 350 -11.49 -12.30 6.45
CA LYS A 350 -11.52 -12.26 7.93
C LYS A 350 -10.29 -12.93 8.57
N SER A 351 -9.48 -13.66 7.81
CA SER A 351 -8.21 -14.21 8.31
C SER A 351 -7.24 -13.12 8.80
N LYS A 352 -7.37 -11.89 8.28
CA LYS A 352 -6.54 -10.73 8.65
C LYS A 352 -7.06 -9.94 9.87
N CYS A 353 -8.23 -10.28 10.44
CA CYS A 353 -8.82 -9.49 11.52
C CYS A 353 -7.89 -9.33 12.74
N GLY A 354 -7.25 -10.42 13.18
CA GLY A 354 -6.29 -10.39 14.28
C GLY A 354 -5.10 -9.48 13.99
N LEU A 355 -4.53 -9.56 12.79
CA LEU A 355 -3.41 -8.71 12.37
C LEU A 355 -3.81 -7.22 12.34
N MET A 356 -5.04 -6.92 11.89
CA MET A 356 -5.53 -5.53 11.87
C MET A 356 -5.71 -4.97 13.28
N LYS A 357 -6.23 -5.77 14.23
CA LYS A 357 -6.36 -5.38 15.64
C LYS A 357 -5.00 -5.10 16.26
N VAL A 358 -4.00 -5.96 16.04
CA VAL A 358 -2.63 -5.76 16.52
C VAL A 358 -2.04 -4.44 15.98
N ARG A 359 -2.19 -4.18 14.69
CA ARG A 359 -1.73 -2.92 14.09
C ARG A 359 -2.39 -1.71 14.73
N ALA A 360 -3.72 -1.74 14.89
CA ALA A 360 -4.47 -0.65 15.50
C ALA A 360 -4.05 -0.42 16.96
N TYR A 361 -3.81 -1.50 17.72
CA TYR A 361 -3.38 -1.44 19.12
C TYR A 361 -2.02 -0.73 19.29
N TYR A 362 -1.01 -1.13 18.51
CA TYR A 362 0.32 -0.52 18.59
C TYR A 362 0.37 0.89 17.99
N ALA A 363 -0.43 1.18 16.95
CA ALA A 363 -0.62 2.54 16.46
C ALA A 363 -1.26 3.45 17.52
N ALA A 364 -2.25 2.94 18.26
CA ALA A 364 -2.88 3.65 19.36
C ALA A 364 -1.91 3.87 20.53
N ALA A 365 -1.10 2.87 20.88
CA ALA A 365 -0.07 3.00 21.93
C ALA A 365 0.99 4.05 21.56
N LEU A 366 1.49 4.05 20.32
CA LEU A 366 2.43 5.06 19.84
C LEU A 366 1.82 6.46 19.89
N LEU A 367 0.59 6.63 19.41
CA LEU A 367 -0.11 7.91 19.40
C LEU A 367 -0.43 8.41 20.82
N ALA A 368 -0.79 7.53 21.76
CA ALA A 368 -1.02 7.88 23.16
C ALA A 368 0.21 8.55 23.79
N ASN A 369 1.41 7.99 23.50
CA ASN A 369 2.68 8.55 23.95
C ASN A 369 2.98 9.92 23.34
N HIS A 370 2.52 10.20 22.11
CA HIS A 370 2.64 11.54 21.52
C HIS A 370 1.68 12.53 22.16
N ILE A 371 0.42 12.15 22.35
CA ILE A 371 -0.60 13.01 22.93
C ILE A 371 -0.26 13.38 24.38
N ALA A 372 0.27 12.44 25.18
CA ALA A 372 0.66 12.67 26.57
C ALA A 372 1.66 13.81 26.77
N LYS A 373 2.33 14.25 25.72
CA LYS A 373 3.34 15.32 25.74
C LYS A 373 2.82 16.69 25.35
N ILE A 374 1.58 16.76 24.87
CA ILE A 374 0.93 18.02 24.52
C ILE A 374 0.55 18.72 25.82
N GLN A 375 1.21 19.83 26.14
CA GLN A 375 1.00 20.56 27.41
C GLN A 375 -0.40 21.18 27.53
N ASP A 376 -0.99 21.63 26.42
CA ASP A 376 -2.30 22.27 26.41
C ASP A 376 -3.17 21.75 25.24
N ILE A 377 -3.78 20.58 25.47
CA ILE A 377 -4.65 19.93 24.48
C ILE A 377 -5.87 20.77 24.14
N LYS A 378 -6.41 21.54 25.10
CA LYS A 378 -7.66 22.29 24.89
C LYS A 378 -7.50 23.43 23.89
N ASN A 379 -6.34 24.06 23.90
CA ASN A 379 -5.99 25.19 23.04
C ASN A 379 -5.16 24.77 21.81
N ALA A 380 -4.87 23.47 21.64
CA ALA A 380 -4.18 22.99 20.46
C ALA A 380 -5.01 23.24 19.19
N PRO A 381 -4.39 23.61 18.05
CA PRO A 381 -5.09 23.83 16.78
C PRO A 381 -5.97 22.64 16.36
N ASP A 382 -5.51 21.42 16.67
CA ASP A 382 -6.18 20.15 16.31
C ASP A 382 -6.95 19.53 17.50
N SER A 383 -7.33 20.30 18.52
CA SER A 383 -7.96 19.82 19.76
C SER A 383 -9.14 18.86 19.51
N LYS A 384 -9.96 19.12 18.46
CA LYS A 384 -11.09 18.25 18.08
C LYS A 384 -10.63 16.88 17.58
N ILE A 385 -9.54 16.85 16.77
CA ILE A 385 -8.96 15.60 16.26
C ILE A 385 -8.32 14.82 17.41
N ILE A 386 -7.59 15.50 18.27
CA ILE A 386 -6.99 14.92 19.47
C ILE A 386 -8.04 14.29 20.38
N ALA A 387 -9.19 14.94 20.56
CA ALA A 387 -10.30 14.36 21.34
C ALA A 387 -10.86 13.07 20.70
N LEU A 388 -10.95 13.00 19.36
CA LEU A 388 -11.32 11.77 18.65
C LEU A 388 -10.24 10.68 18.82
N GLN A 389 -8.97 11.06 18.73
CA GLN A 389 -7.85 10.15 18.92
C GLN A 389 -7.85 9.53 20.33
N ILE A 390 -8.07 10.34 21.37
CA ILE A 390 -8.14 9.85 22.76
C ILE A 390 -9.26 8.82 22.90
N ARG A 391 -10.47 9.10 22.41
CA ARG A 391 -11.58 8.14 22.45
C ARG A 391 -11.28 6.85 21.69
N ALA A 392 -10.65 6.97 20.50
CA ALA A 392 -10.24 5.81 19.72
C ALA A 392 -9.18 4.98 20.46
N ILE A 393 -8.20 5.62 21.11
CA ILE A 393 -7.17 4.95 21.90
C ILE A 393 -7.80 4.11 23.02
N GLU A 394 -8.71 4.69 23.81
CA GLU A 394 -9.37 4.00 24.93
C GLU A 394 -10.17 2.77 24.43
N LYS A 395 -10.97 2.94 23.37
CA LYS A 395 -11.77 1.85 22.82
C LYS A 395 -10.93 0.76 22.15
N ILE A 396 -9.92 1.13 21.37
CA ILE A 396 -9.01 0.16 20.74
C ILE A 396 -8.29 -0.65 21.81
N LYS A 397 -7.76 0.03 22.84
CA LYS A 397 -7.12 -0.64 23.97
C LYS A 397 -8.04 -1.70 24.59
N LYS A 398 -9.26 -1.29 24.99
CA LYS A 398 -10.23 -2.20 25.59
C LYS A 398 -10.56 -3.41 24.70
N ILE A 399 -10.94 -3.17 23.43
CA ILE A 399 -11.31 -4.24 22.51
C ILE A 399 -10.14 -5.20 22.26
N CYS A 400 -8.92 -4.69 22.10
CA CYS A 400 -7.77 -5.54 21.82
C CYS A 400 -7.29 -6.30 23.05
N GLU A 401 -7.38 -5.74 24.26
CA GLU A 401 -7.06 -6.45 25.51
C GLU A 401 -8.05 -7.61 25.77
N GLU A 402 -9.33 -7.45 25.40
CA GLU A 402 -10.34 -8.52 25.51
C GLU A 402 -10.17 -9.61 24.43
N ASP A 403 -9.74 -9.25 23.21
CA ASP A 403 -9.74 -10.14 22.04
C ASP A 403 -8.39 -10.80 21.73
N LEU A 404 -7.26 -10.17 22.12
CA LEU A 404 -5.92 -10.59 21.72
C LEU A 404 -5.07 -11.12 22.86
N PHE A 405 -5.35 -10.70 24.09
CA PHE A 405 -4.57 -10.99 25.29
C PHE A 405 -5.39 -11.64 26.39
#